data_a9f92dbf54803bfdac22246ee113b331
#
_entry.id   a9f92dbf54803bfdac22246ee113b331
#
_cell.length_a   1.000
_cell.length_b   1.000
_cell.length_c   1.000
_cell.angle_alpha   90.00
_cell.angle_beta   90.00
_cell.angle_gamma   90.00
#
_symmetry.space_group_name_H-M   'P 1'
#
loop_
_entity.id
_entity.type
_entity.pdbx_description
1 polymer ?
#
loop_
_entity_poly.entity_id
_entity_poly.type
_entity_poly.pdbx_seq_one_letter_code
_entity_poly.pdbx_strand_id
1 'polypeptide(L)'
;YKRQDYEIAVGSNDGELYVLHHDGTIFAQYDTGDDIRGGISVCDLNNDGQLDLLFGGYDDKIHVWDPVANELLPGWPVDLGFNILSEPLIADLDGDGQVEVLAARKTGKIFGLESDGSMMTNFPIAVDGSIESTPAIEDIDNDGDLEIIVGSTSGLEVIDIKSSAELMDSWSMYRGTMHRTGVYDASVMSVENNEIIPKKFYVSQNYPNPFNPSTSFYIDMPEAGNLSVKVLD
;
A
#
# COMPACT_ATOMS: atom_id res chain seq x y z
N TYR A 1 4.55 14.97 26.25
CA TYR A 1 3.94 14.12 25.20
C TYR A 1 3.09 15.06 24.33
N LYS A 2 3.60 15.53 23.18
CA LYS A 2 2.75 16.02 22.10
C LYS A 2 2.06 14.77 21.52
N ARG A 3 0.74 14.64 21.66
CA ARG A 3 -0.05 13.84 20.73
C ARG A 3 0.16 14.51 19.37
N GLN A 4 0.76 13.82 18.42
CA GLN A 4 0.58 14.17 17.03
C GLN A 4 -0.90 13.87 16.75
N ASP A 5 -1.63 14.92 16.44
CA ASP A 5 -3.02 14.76 16.01
C ASP A 5 -2.94 14.20 14.59
N TYR A 6 -3.46 12.98 14.39
CA TYR A 6 -3.48 12.34 13.08
C TYR A 6 -4.49 13.07 12.19
N GLU A 7 -4.09 13.33 10.95
CA GLU A 7 -4.98 13.72 9.87
C GLU A 7 -5.61 12.48 9.24
N ILE A 8 -6.78 12.65 8.63
CA ILE A 8 -7.53 11.59 7.98
C ILE A 8 -7.73 11.96 6.52
N ALA A 9 -7.15 11.20 5.60
CA ALA A 9 -7.39 11.33 4.18
C ALA A 9 -8.56 10.44 3.73
N VAL A 10 -9.48 11.00 2.96
CA VAL A 10 -10.64 10.27 2.43
C VAL A 10 -11.01 10.76 1.03
N GLY A 11 -11.12 9.82 0.08
CA GLY A 11 -11.67 10.07 -1.25
C GLY A 11 -13.20 10.03 -1.23
N SER A 12 -13.82 10.80 -2.09
CA SER A 12 -15.28 10.93 -2.17
C SER A 12 -15.79 10.77 -3.62
N ASN A 13 -17.07 10.41 -3.74
CA ASN A 13 -17.76 10.33 -5.03
C ASN A 13 -18.19 11.70 -5.58
N ASP A 14 -17.88 12.77 -4.89
CA ASP A 14 -18.05 14.13 -5.40
C ASP A 14 -16.83 14.63 -6.19
N GLY A 15 -15.81 13.79 -6.29
CA GLY A 15 -14.54 14.10 -6.98
C GLY A 15 -13.46 14.70 -6.09
N GLU A 16 -13.76 14.92 -4.82
CA GLU A 16 -12.85 15.53 -3.87
C GLU A 16 -12.08 14.50 -3.04
N LEU A 17 -10.79 14.74 -2.87
CA LEU A 17 -9.99 14.18 -1.80
C LEU A 17 -9.97 15.16 -0.64
N TYR A 18 -10.44 14.74 0.52
CA TYR A 18 -10.42 15.53 1.75
C TYR A 18 -9.31 15.06 2.69
N VAL A 19 -8.59 16.02 3.26
CA VAL A 19 -7.74 15.77 4.43
C VAL A 19 -8.37 16.51 5.62
N LEU A 20 -8.67 15.78 6.67
CA LEU A 20 -9.38 16.28 7.84
C LEU A 20 -8.45 16.24 9.05
N HIS A 21 -8.54 17.25 9.89
CA HIS A 21 -8.01 17.19 11.24
C HIS A 21 -8.80 16.20 12.12
N HIS A 22 -8.22 15.80 13.23
CA HIS A 22 -8.84 14.89 14.20
C HIS A 22 -10.20 15.38 14.75
N ASP A 23 -10.51 16.67 14.65
CA ASP A 23 -11.78 17.27 15.07
C ASP A 23 -12.82 17.33 13.93
N GLY A 24 -12.47 16.82 12.74
CA GLY A 24 -13.32 16.77 11.56
C GLY A 24 -13.34 18.06 10.72
N THR A 25 -12.53 19.05 11.07
CA THR A 25 -12.37 20.24 10.22
C THR A 25 -11.49 19.93 9.02
N ILE A 26 -11.75 20.56 7.88
CA ILE A 26 -10.97 20.36 6.66
C ILE A 26 -9.60 21.03 6.84
N PHE A 27 -8.52 20.24 6.66
CA PHE A 27 -7.14 20.73 6.56
C PHE A 27 -6.82 21.15 5.13
N ALA A 28 -7.09 20.27 4.16
CA ALA A 28 -6.85 20.48 2.75
C ALA A 28 -7.84 19.70 1.90
N GLN A 29 -8.02 20.06 0.64
CA GLN A 29 -8.85 19.33 -0.31
C GLN A 29 -8.30 19.50 -1.73
N TYR A 30 -8.54 18.46 -2.55
CA TYR A 30 -8.11 18.43 -3.94
C TYR A 30 -9.21 17.84 -4.82
N ASP A 31 -9.60 18.55 -5.89
CA ASP A 31 -10.64 18.16 -6.83
C ASP A 31 -10.02 17.46 -8.06
N THR A 32 -10.38 16.21 -8.31
CA THR A 32 -10.01 15.45 -9.51
C THR A 32 -11.00 15.66 -10.65
N GLY A 33 -12.21 16.11 -10.35
CA GLY A 33 -13.31 16.24 -11.28
C GLY A 33 -14.09 14.94 -11.53
N ASP A 34 -13.74 13.81 -10.91
CA ASP A 34 -14.46 12.53 -11.04
C ASP A 34 -14.30 11.69 -9.75
N ASP A 35 -15.13 10.68 -9.55
CA ASP A 35 -15.22 9.86 -8.35
C ASP A 35 -13.85 9.32 -7.89
N ILE A 36 -13.54 9.43 -6.60
CA ILE A 36 -12.39 8.80 -5.95
C ILE A 36 -12.90 7.65 -5.09
N ARG A 37 -12.70 6.41 -5.54
CA ARG A 37 -13.19 5.18 -4.88
C ARG A 37 -12.09 4.22 -4.47
N GLY A 38 -10.87 4.45 -4.93
CA GLY A 38 -9.68 3.67 -4.56
C GLY A 38 -9.21 3.96 -3.14
N GLY A 39 -8.28 3.16 -2.66
CA GLY A 39 -7.53 3.46 -1.45
C GLY A 39 -6.57 4.62 -1.68
N ILE A 40 -6.08 5.18 -0.58
CA ILE A 40 -5.11 6.27 -0.56
C ILE A 40 -3.86 5.76 0.13
N SER A 41 -2.73 5.90 -0.53
CA SER A 41 -1.41 5.57 0.02
C SER A 41 -0.69 6.83 0.44
N VAL A 42 0.25 6.70 1.33
CA VAL A 42 0.97 7.83 1.93
C VAL A 42 2.46 7.53 1.94
N CYS A 43 3.27 8.44 1.42
CA CYS A 43 4.74 8.44 1.56
C CYS A 43 5.28 9.85 1.36
N ASP A 44 6.55 10.04 1.60
CA ASP A 44 7.33 11.20 1.15
C ASP A 44 8.01 10.81 -0.16
N LEU A 45 7.29 11.00 -1.31
CA LEU A 45 7.75 10.49 -2.61
C LEU A 45 8.93 11.29 -3.17
N ASN A 46 9.00 12.57 -2.85
CA ASN A 46 10.03 13.49 -3.36
C ASN A 46 11.18 13.74 -2.36
N ASN A 47 11.14 13.09 -1.18
CA ASN A 47 12.11 13.22 -0.10
C ASN A 47 12.30 14.66 0.41
N ASP A 48 11.22 15.44 0.50
CA ASP A 48 11.24 16.83 1.01
C ASP A 48 10.89 16.94 2.50
N GLY A 49 10.52 15.83 3.12
CA GLY A 49 10.15 15.73 4.52
C GLY A 49 8.67 16.00 4.79
N GLN A 50 7.85 16.17 3.76
CA GLN A 50 6.39 16.21 3.84
C GLN A 50 5.80 14.88 3.34
N LEU A 51 4.58 14.59 3.73
CA LEU A 51 3.89 13.39 3.26
C LEU A 51 3.00 13.72 2.07
N ASP A 52 3.15 12.94 1.02
CA ASP A 52 2.33 12.98 -0.17
C ASP A 52 1.22 11.95 -0.11
N LEU A 53 0.09 12.26 -0.73
CA LEU A 53 -1.06 11.36 -0.88
C LEU A 53 -1.13 10.85 -2.31
N LEU A 54 -1.13 9.51 -2.45
CA LEU A 54 -1.20 8.84 -3.74
C LEU A 54 -2.55 8.14 -3.86
N PHE A 55 -3.27 8.39 -4.93
CA PHE A 55 -4.59 7.81 -5.15
C PHE A 55 -4.96 7.77 -6.63
N GLY A 56 -5.85 6.82 -6.96
CA GLY A 56 -6.45 6.71 -8.27
C GLY A 56 -7.90 7.19 -8.28
N GLY A 57 -8.39 7.57 -9.45
CA GLY A 57 -9.74 8.04 -9.65
C GLY A 57 -10.44 7.40 -10.86
N TYR A 58 -11.68 7.82 -11.07
CA TYR A 58 -12.46 7.53 -12.28
C TYR A 58 -12.09 8.45 -13.45
N ASP A 59 -11.26 9.45 -13.21
CA ASP A 59 -10.65 10.33 -14.21
C ASP A 59 -9.49 9.69 -14.98
N ASP A 60 -9.30 8.38 -14.82
CA ASP A 60 -8.30 7.54 -15.51
C ASP A 60 -6.84 7.81 -15.09
N LYS A 61 -6.62 8.55 -14.00
CA LYS A 61 -5.28 8.99 -13.58
C LYS A 61 -4.88 8.49 -12.21
N ILE A 62 -3.56 8.47 -12.00
CA ILE A 62 -2.93 8.41 -10.68
C ILE A 62 -2.44 9.81 -10.33
N HIS A 63 -2.79 10.24 -9.13
CA HIS A 63 -2.41 11.52 -8.57
C HIS A 63 -1.40 11.33 -7.45
N VAL A 64 -0.44 12.25 -7.36
CA VAL A 64 0.41 12.44 -6.19
C VAL A 64 0.34 13.90 -5.79
N TRP A 65 -0.17 14.14 -4.60
CA TRP A 65 -0.52 15.47 -4.12
C TRP A 65 0.03 15.71 -2.71
N ASP A 66 0.75 16.82 -2.57
CA ASP A 66 1.18 17.34 -1.27
C ASP A 66 0.06 18.18 -0.64
N PRO A 67 -0.58 17.72 0.46
CA PRO A 67 -1.65 18.47 1.11
C PRO A 67 -1.17 19.69 1.88
N VAL A 68 0.12 19.80 2.20
CA VAL A 68 0.71 20.94 2.92
C VAL A 68 0.99 22.08 1.95
N ALA A 69 1.64 21.81 0.82
CA ALA A 69 1.83 22.75 -0.27
C ALA A 69 0.53 23.05 -1.02
N ASN A 70 -0.43 22.12 -0.98
CA ASN A 70 -1.66 22.11 -1.77
C ASN A 70 -1.39 22.12 -3.29
N GLU A 71 -0.39 21.33 -3.70
CA GLU A 71 0.07 21.21 -5.09
C GLU A 71 0.30 19.75 -5.46
N LEU A 72 0.13 19.44 -6.76
CA LEU A 72 0.58 18.17 -7.31
C LEU A 72 2.09 18.13 -7.41
N LEU A 73 2.69 16.97 -7.20
CA LEU A 73 4.11 16.80 -7.46
C LEU A 73 4.43 16.97 -8.95
N PRO A 74 5.64 17.44 -9.29
CA PRO A 74 6.07 17.52 -10.69
C PRO A 74 5.97 16.17 -11.42
N GLY A 75 5.38 16.16 -12.62
CA GLY A 75 5.13 14.96 -13.41
C GLY A 75 3.78 14.31 -13.16
N TRP A 76 3.06 14.69 -12.13
CA TRP A 76 1.73 14.17 -11.78
C TRP A 76 0.61 15.18 -12.12
N PRO A 77 -0.63 14.72 -12.40
CA PRO A 77 -1.07 13.32 -12.42
C PRO A 77 -0.66 12.59 -13.71
N VAL A 78 -0.58 11.26 -13.65
CA VAL A 78 -0.28 10.40 -14.81
C VAL A 78 -1.55 9.73 -15.32
N ASP A 79 -1.87 9.92 -16.59
CA ASP A 79 -3.00 9.29 -17.27
C ASP A 79 -2.68 7.85 -17.66
N LEU A 80 -3.41 6.89 -17.11
CA LEU A 80 -3.27 5.47 -17.38
C LEU A 80 -4.36 4.92 -18.33
N GLY A 81 -5.25 5.78 -18.79
CA GLY A 81 -6.24 5.51 -19.85
C GLY A 81 -7.40 4.63 -19.43
N PHE A 82 -7.65 4.42 -18.13
CA PHE A 82 -8.83 3.77 -17.56
C PHE A 82 -8.82 3.90 -16.03
N ASN A 83 -10.00 3.75 -15.41
CA ASN A 83 -10.21 3.89 -13.97
C ASN A 83 -9.23 3.08 -13.12
N ILE A 84 -8.72 3.72 -12.09
CA ILE A 84 -7.83 3.13 -11.08
C ILE A 84 -8.62 2.97 -9.79
N LEU A 85 -8.96 1.74 -9.46
CA LEU A 85 -9.78 1.40 -8.29
C LEU A 85 -8.97 0.76 -7.16
N SER A 86 -7.79 0.27 -7.48
CA SER A 86 -6.84 -0.25 -6.49
C SER A 86 -6.17 0.90 -5.76
N GLU A 87 -5.76 0.66 -4.55
CA GLU A 87 -4.83 1.52 -3.84
C GLU A 87 -3.47 1.46 -4.54
N PRO A 88 -2.81 2.58 -4.83
CA PRO A 88 -1.44 2.57 -5.32
C PRO A 88 -0.51 1.94 -4.29
N LEU A 89 0.50 1.22 -4.73
CA LEU A 89 1.53 0.64 -3.85
C LEU A 89 2.84 1.39 -4.05
N ILE A 90 3.68 1.35 -3.05
CA ILE A 90 4.95 2.08 -3.01
C ILE A 90 6.02 1.13 -2.51
N ALA A 91 7.10 0.99 -3.27
CA ALA A 91 8.28 0.23 -2.90
C ALA A 91 9.46 0.67 -3.78
N ASP A 92 10.69 0.46 -3.33
CA ASP A 92 11.88 0.51 -4.18
C ASP A 92 11.89 -0.76 -5.04
N LEU A 93 11.39 -0.66 -6.28
CA LEU A 93 11.18 -1.80 -7.17
C LEU A 93 12.41 -2.15 -8.00
N ASP A 94 13.37 -1.26 -8.12
CA ASP A 94 14.57 -1.46 -8.94
C ASP A 94 15.88 -1.41 -8.15
N GLY A 95 15.82 -1.12 -6.84
CA GLY A 95 16.97 -1.16 -5.94
C GLY A 95 17.87 0.06 -6.04
N ASP A 96 17.35 1.18 -6.52
CA ASP A 96 18.12 2.43 -6.66
C ASP A 96 18.10 3.29 -5.38
N GLY A 97 17.28 2.93 -4.40
CA GLY A 97 17.11 3.61 -3.11
C GLY A 97 16.09 4.74 -3.16
N GLN A 98 15.35 4.87 -4.23
CA GLN A 98 14.13 5.68 -4.31
C GLN A 98 12.92 4.75 -4.35
N VAL A 99 11.74 5.28 -4.11
CA VAL A 99 10.52 4.46 -4.18
C VAL A 99 9.74 4.77 -5.45
N GLU A 100 9.18 3.71 -6.03
CA GLU A 100 8.33 3.75 -7.19
C GLU A 100 6.87 3.55 -6.81
N VAL A 101 5.98 3.97 -7.71
CA VAL A 101 4.54 3.84 -7.58
C VAL A 101 4.02 2.73 -8.47
N LEU A 102 3.42 1.71 -7.88
CA LEU A 102 2.77 0.64 -8.60
C LEU A 102 1.26 0.86 -8.60
N ALA A 103 0.67 0.98 -9.80
CA ALA A 103 -0.75 1.20 -9.99
C ALA A 103 -1.38 0.06 -10.81
N ALA A 104 -2.47 -0.53 -10.30
CA ALA A 104 -3.19 -1.57 -11.02
C ALA A 104 -4.47 -1.02 -11.63
N ARG A 105 -4.57 -1.15 -12.95
CA ARG A 105 -5.73 -0.72 -13.73
C ARG A 105 -6.74 -1.86 -13.87
N LYS A 106 -8.02 -1.55 -13.71
CA LYS A 106 -9.12 -2.54 -13.77
C LYS A 106 -9.07 -3.43 -15.02
N THR A 107 -8.58 -2.94 -16.13
CA THR A 107 -8.50 -3.69 -17.40
C THR A 107 -7.29 -4.63 -17.52
N GLY A 108 -6.72 -5.09 -16.41
CA GLY A 108 -5.66 -6.10 -16.39
C GLY A 108 -4.30 -5.55 -16.80
N LYS A 109 -3.93 -4.37 -16.31
CA LYS A 109 -2.57 -3.83 -16.47
C LYS A 109 -2.05 -3.30 -15.15
N ILE A 110 -0.79 -3.56 -14.90
CA ILE A 110 -0.01 -3.04 -13.78
C ILE A 110 1.02 -2.07 -14.34
N PHE A 111 1.08 -0.88 -13.79
CA PHE A 111 2.00 0.19 -14.16
C PHE A 111 3.00 0.39 -13.03
N GLY A 112 4.27 0.48 -13.36
CA GLY A 112 5.33 0.95 -12.48
C GLY A 112 5.74 2.34 -12.94
N LEU A 113 5.74 3.29 -12.03
CA LEU A 113 6.03 4.69 -12.29
C LEU A 113 7.13 5.16 -11.33
N GLU A 114 8.12 5.82 -11.89
CA GLU A 114 9.17 6.53 -11.15
C GLU A 114 8.57 7.66 -10.30
N SER A 115 9.31 8.17 -9.35
CA SER A 115 8.89 9.28 -8.49
C SER A 115 8.49 10.55 -9.25
N ASP A 116 9.01 10.74 -10.46
CA ASP A 116 8.68 11.86 -11.37
C ASP A 116 7.49 11.56 -12.30
N GLY A 117 6.81 10.43 -12.14
CA GLY A 117 5.67 10.00 -12.95
C GLY A 117 6.04 9.37 -14.30
N SER A 118 7.32 9.24 -14.64
CA SER A 118 7.74 8.53 -15.84
C SER A 118 7.53 7.02 -15.71
N MET A 119 7.31 6.33 -16.85
CA MET A 119 7.08 4.90 -16.85
C MET A 119 8.40 4.15 -16.63
N MET A 120 8.42 3.23 -15.68
CA MET A 120 9.54 2.31 -15.48
C MET A 120 9.78 1.40 -16.69
N THR A 121 11.01 0.96 -16.85
CA THR A 121 11.37 -0.05 -17.86
C THR A 121 10.62 -1.36 -17.59
N ASN A 122 10.16 -2.03 -18.65
CA ASN A 122 9.38 -3.27 -18.63
C ASN A 122 7.92 -3.13 -18.15
N PHE A 123 7.46 -1.95 -17.81
CA PHE A 123 6.05 -1.67 -17.54
C PHE A 123 5.37 -1.01 -18.76
N PRO A 124 4.05 -1.12 -18.93
CA PRO A 124 3.11 -1.84 -18.05
C PRO A 124 3.13 -3.37 -18.29
N ILE A 125 2.90 -4.12 -17.23
CA ILE A 125 2.75 -5.57 -17.25
C ILE A 125 1.28 -5.93 -17.50
N ALA A 126 1.02 -6.88 -18.40
CA ALA A 126 -0.34 -7.36 -18.67
C ALA A 126 -0.66 -8.56 -17.77
N VAL A 127 -1.84 -8.54 -17.19
CA VAL A 127 -2.42 -9.60 -16.36
C VAL A 127 -3.71 -10.08 -17.02
N ASP A 128 -3.95 -11.38 -17.01
CA ASP A 128 -5.18 -11.93 -17.56
C ASP A 128 -6.40 -11.57 -16.69
N GLY A 129 -7.46 -11.05 -17.33
CA GLY A 129 -8.70 -10.68 -16.65
C GLY A 129 -8.70 -9.26 -16.06
N SER A 130 -9.69 -8.99 -15.24
CA SER A 130 -9.84 -7.68 -14.57
C SER A 130 -9.22 -7.71 -13.18
N ILE A 131 -8.49 -6.66 -12.82
CA ILE A 131 -7.96 -6.45 -11.48
C ILE A 131 -8.97 -5.58 -10.73
N GLU A 132 -9.55 -6.11 -9.64
CA GLU A 132 -10.56 -5.43 -8.84
C GLU A 132 -10.13 -5.26 -7.37
N SER A 133 -8.92 -5.71 -7.04
CA SER A 133 -8.32 -5.60 -5.72
C SER A 133 -6.96 -4.93 -5.80
N THR A 134 -6.50 -4.40 -4.69
CA THR A 134 -5.11 -3.93 -4.56
C THR A 134 -4.17 -5.14 -4.61
N PRO A 135 -3.12 -5.11 -5.44
CA PRO A 135 -2.05 -6.10 -5.39
C PRO A 135 -1.31 -6.10 -4.05
N ALA A 136 -0.29 -6.93 -3.92
CA ALA A 136 0.69 -6.84 -2.84
C ALA A 136 2.10 -6.97 -3.43
N ILE A 137 3.09 -6.41 -2.75
CA ILE A 137 4.51 -6.50 -3.09
C ILE A 137 5.21 -7.11 -1.89
N GLU A 138 6.00 -8.16 -2.09
CA GLU A 138 6.76 -8.85 -1.05
C GLU A 138 7.83 -9.72 -1.68
N ASP A 139 8.97 -9.94 -1.02
CA ASP A 139 9.95 -10.99 -1.34
C ASP A 139 9.44 -12.31 -0.73
N ILE A 140 8.68 -13.09 -1.52
CA ILE A 140 8.01 -14.30 -1.01
C ILE A 140 8.87 -15.56 -1.04
N ASP A 141 9.95 -15.57 -1.82
CA ASP A 141 10.86 -16.71 -1.92
C ASP A 141 12.23 -16.44 -1.28
N ASN A 142 12.44 -15.23 -0.76
CA ASN A 142 13.63 -14.77 -0.04
C ASN A 142 14.90 -14.82 -0.91
N ASP A 143 14.78 -14.48 -2.18
CA ASP A 143 15.90 -14.40 -3.10
C ASP A 143 16.49 -12.97 -3.23
N GLY A 144 15.82 -11.97 -2.64
CA GLY A 144 16.24 -10.57 -2.60
C GLY A 144 15.66 -9.72 -3.73
N ASP A 145 14.80 -10.30 -4.54
CA ASP A 145 13.98 -9.60 -5.53
C ASP A 145 12.55 -9.46 -4.98
N LEU A 146 11.74 -8.53 -5.49
CA LEU A 146 10.35 -8.37 -5.06
C LEU A 146 9.38 -9.01 -6.04
N GLU A 147 8.33 -9.62 -5.54
CA GLU A 147 7.22 -10.12 -6.33
C GLU A 147 5.99 -9.25 -6.19
N ILE A 148 5.29 -9.04 -7.33
CA ILE A 148 3.94 -8.48 -7.37
C ILE A 148 2.95 -9.64 -7.34
N ILE A 149 2.11 -9.68 -6.31
CA ILE A 149 1.06 -10.67 -6.13
C ILE A 149 -0.27 -10.01 -6.49
N VAL A 150 -0.91 -10.46 -7.55
CA VAL A 150 -2.14 -9.85 -8.07
C VAL A 150 -3.25 -10.86 -8.26
N GLY A 151 -4.42 -10.54 -7.70
CA GLY A 151 -5.66 -11.27 -7.95
C GLY A 151 -6.45 -10.62 -9.09
N SER A 152 -6.87 -11.43 -10.06
CA SER A 152 -7.72 -11.01 -11.16
C SER A 152 -8.96 -11.90 -11.28
N THR A 153 -9.86 -11.55 -12.17
CA THR A 153 -11.02 -12.41 -12.48
C THR A 153 -10.62 -13.74 -13.14
N SER A 154 -9.40 -13.87 -13.62
CA SER A 154 -8.86 -15.10 -14.23
C SER A 154 -8.08 -15.96 -13.22
N GLY A 155 -7.67 -15.42 -12.08
CA GLY A 155 -6.93 -16.14 -11.05
C GLY A 155 -5.95 -15.29 -10.25
N LEU A 156 -4.96 -15.95 -9.68
CA LEU A 156 -3.83 -15.34 -8.96
C LEU A 156 -2.59 -15.43 -9.84
N GLU A 157 -1.91 -14.33 -10.01
CA GLU A 157 -0.60 -14.26 -10.66
C GLU A 157 0.45 -13.74 -9.68
N VAL A 158 1.65 -14.30 -9.77
CA VAL A 158 2.84 -13.84 -9.04
C VAL A 158 3.86 -13.46 -10.10
N ILE A 159 4.29 -12.23 -10.07
CA ILE A 159 5.18 -11.62 -11.06
C ILE A 159 6.47 -11.23 -10.34
N ASP A 160 7.53 -11.88 -10.70
CA ASP A 160 8.86 -11.69 -10.18
C ASP A 160 9.56 -10.52 -10.93
N ILE A 161 10.04 -9.51 -10.22
CA ILE A 161 10.59 -8.26 -10.78
C ILE A 161 12.07 -8.38 -11.13
N LYS A 162 12.75 -9.46 -10.85
CA LYS A 162 14.16 -9.71 -11.23
C LYS A 162 15.12 -8.53 -11.04
N SER A 163 14.93 -7.74 -9.99
CA SER A 163 15.76 -6.62 -9.64
C SER A 163 15.97 -6.63 -8.14
N SER A 164 17.19 -6.52 -7.66
CA SER A 164 17.43 -6.41 -6.22
C SER A 164 16.68 -5.20 -5.69
N ALA A 165 15.78 -5.41 -4.77
CA ALA A 165 14.83 -4.44 -4.32
C ALA A 165 14.60 -4.55 -2.80
N GLU A 166 14.19 -3.47 -2.17
CA GLU A 166 13.93 -3.46 -0.74
C GLU A 166 12.57 -2.83 -0.43
N LEU A 167 11.90 -3.36 0.58
CA LEU A 167 10.69 -2.76 1.11
C LEU A 167 11.04 -1.61 2.07
N MET A 168 11.76 -0.59 1.57
CA MET A 168 12.09 0.61 2.34
C MET A 168 10.95 1.63 2.24
N ASP A 169 10.54 2.20 3.38
CA ASP A 169 9.45 3.20 3.49
C ASP A 169 8.20 2.83 2.66
N SER A 170 7.91 1.53 2.57
CA SER A 170 6.98 0.96 1.61
C SER A 170 5.53 1.01 2.09
N TRP A 171 4.63 1.22 1.12
CA TRP A 171 3.20 0.95 1.24
C TRP A 171 2.88 -0.24 0.32
N SER A 172 3.36 -1.43 0.72
CA SER A 172 3.47 -2.60 -0.15
C SER A 172 2.21 -3.44 -0.28
N MET A 173 1.15 -3.12 0.46
CA MET A 173 -0.13 -3.83 0.40
C MET A 173 -1.30 -2.95 0.84
N TYR A 174 -2.52 -3.44 0.63
CA TYR A 174 -3.74 -2.73 1.00
C TYR A 174 -3.70 -2.21 2.45
N ARG A 175 -3.82 -0.89 2.62
CA ARG A 175 -3.69 -0.16 3.88
C ARG A 175 -2.29 -0.24 4.51
N GLY A 176 -1.27 -0.32 3.69
CA GLY A 176 0.14 -0.09 4.01
C GLY A 176 0.87 -1.25 4.64
N THR A 177 0.25 -1.98 5.55
CA THR A 177 0.90 -3.06 6.31
C THR A 177 0.00 -4.30 6.43
N MET A 178 0.59 -5.43 6.81
CA MET A 178 -0.16 -6.67 7.07
C MET A 178 -1.25 -6.50 8.15
N HIS A 179 -1.12 -5.51 9.02
CA HIS A 179 -2.16 -5.18 10.00
C HIS A 179 -3.30 -4.35 9.41
N ARG A 180 -3.15 -3.85 8.18
CA ARG A 180 -4.16 -3.08 7.44
C ARG A 180 -4.72 -1.91 8.23
N THR A 181 -3.86 -1.21 8.92
CA THR A 181 -4.25 -0.10 9.79
C THR A 181 -4.61 1.16 9.00
N GLY A 182 -4.03 1.33 7.81
CA GLY A 182 -4.14 2.56 7.02
C GLY A 182 -3.52 3.76 7.76
N VAL A 183 -2.52 3.51 8.58
CA VAL A 183 -1.80 4.54 9.33
C VAL A 183 -0.37 4.57 8.84
N TYR A 184 0.09 5.72 8.39
CA TYR A 184 1.50 5.95 8.14
C TYR A 184 2.23 6.13 9.48
N ASP A 185 3.20 5.29 9.73
CA ASP A 185 4.09 5.37 10.87
C ASP A 185 5.52 5.08 10.39
N ALA A 186 6.32 6.11 10.21
CA ALA A 186 7.69 6.00 9.74
C ALA A 186 8.56 5.04 10.58
N SER A 187 8.20 4.80 11.85
CA SER A 187 8.90 3.84 12.71
C SER A 187 8.57 2.37 12.40
N VAL A 188 7.50 2.12 11.65
CA VAL A 188 7.05 0.77 11.25
C VAL A 188 7.38 0.50 9.78
N MET A 189 7.49 1.55 8.97
CA MET A 189 7.78 1.45 7.54
C MET A 189 9.27 1.40 7.23
N SER A 190 10.14 1.92 8.09
CA SER A 190 11.58 1.63 8.01
C SER A 190 11.82 0.22 8.54
N VAL A 191 11.91 -0.75 7.66
CA VAL A 191 12.41 -2.09 8.00
C VAL A 191 13.91 -1.98 8.26
N GLU A 192 14.30 -1.43 9.42
CA GLU A 192 15.52 -1.98 10.01
C GLU A 192 15.26 -3.48 10.21
N ASN A 193 16.15 -4.34 9.73
CA ASN A 193 16.21 -5.79 9.98
C ASN A 193 16.38 -6.09 11.49
N ASN A 194 15.55 -5.49 12.30
CA ASN A 194 15.27 -5.90 13.64
C ASN A 194 14.08 -6.85 13.53
N GLU A 195 14.37 -8.16 13.53
CA GLU A 195 13.34 -9.13 13.89
C GLU A 195 12.50 -8.48 15.00
N ILE A 196 11.23 -8.15 14.71
CA ILE A 196 10.32 -7.65 15.75
C ILE A 196 10.10 -8.83 16.66
N ILE A 197 11.06 -9.06 17.56
CA ILE A 197 10.90 -10.04 18.62
C ILE A 197 9.82 -9.48 19.51
N PRO A 198 8.62 -10.08 19.53
CA PRO A 198 7.54 -9.60 20.37
C PRO A 198 8.01 -9.51 21.80
N LYS A 199 7.86 -8.36 22.44
CA LYS A 199 8.30 -8.17 23.84
C LYS A 199 7.49 -8.97 24.84
N LYS A 200 6.39 -9.60 24.40
CA LYS A 200 5.49 -10.39 25.24
C LYS A 200 4.90 -11.53 24.41
N PHE A 201 4.72 -12.68 25.05
CA PHE A 201 3.94 -13.76 24.51
C PHE A 201 2.48 -13.31 24.31
N TYR A 202 1.96 -13.47 23.09
CA TYR A 202 0.58 -13.14 22.76
C TYR A 202 -0.04 -14.24 21.92
N VAL A 203 -1.29 -14.54 22.18
CA VAL A 203 -2.11 -15.43 21.37
C VAL A 203 -3.36 -14.68 20.97
N SER A 204 -3.61 -14.55 19.66
CA SER A 204 -4.82 -13.93 19.18
C SER A 204 -6.04 -14.78 19.44
N GLN A 205 -7.22 -14.18 19.45
CA GLN A 205 -8.46 -14.92 19.35
C GLN A 205 -8.53 -15.62 17.99
N ASN A 206 -9.04 -16.85 17.97
CA ASN A 206 -9.24 -17.59 16.73
C ASN A 206 -10.31 -16.95 15.83
N TYR A 207 -10.05 -16.94 14.53
CA TYR A 207 -11.02 -16.43 13.56
C TYR A 207 -11.10 -17.39 12.34
N PRO A 208 -12.30 -17.69 11.84
CA PRO A 208 -13.61 -17.39 12.41
C PRO A 208 -13.89 -18.12 13.73
N ASN A 209 -14.72 -17.52 14.59
CA ASN A 209 -15.20 -18.13 15.82
C ASN A 209 -16.72 -17.86 15.98
N PRO A 210 -17.61 -18.89 15.93
CA PRO A 210 -17.27 -20.32 15.80
C PRO A 210 -16.68 -20.67 14.44
N PHE A 211 -15.83 -21.70 14.39
CA PHE A 211 -15.15 -22.13 13.18
C PHE A 211 -15.93 -23.18 12.41
N ASN A 212 -15.79 -23.20 11.07
CA ASN A 212 -16.32 -24.22 10.19
C ASN A 212 -15.65 -24.14 8.80
N PRO A 213 -14.88 -25.13 8.32
CA PRO A 213 -14.34 -26.29 9.03
C PRO A 213 -12.98 -26.01 9.70
N SER A 214 -12.43 -24.82 9.57
CA SER A 214 -11.12 -24.45 10.13
C SER A 214 -11.14 -23.06 10.75
N THR A 215 -10.17 -22.79 11.61
CA THR A 215 -9.94 -21.50 12.22
C THR A 215 -8.45 -21.24 12.29
N SER A 216 -8.05 -19.97 12.32
CA SER A 216 -6.67 -19.53 12.47
C SER A 216 -6.51 -18.67 13.71
N PHE A 217 -5.33 -18.68 14.29
CA PHE A 217 -4.92 -17.75 15.35
C PHE A 217 -3.44 -17.45 15.20
N TYR A 218 -3.01 -16.31 15.71
CA TYR A 218 -1.63 -15.85 15.67
C TYR A 218 -1.00 -16.01 17.04
N ILE A 219 0.29 -16.37 17.05
CA ILE A 219 1.08 -16.51 18.27
C ILE A 219 2.37 -15.72 18.10
N ASP A 220 2.53 -14.70 18.93
CA ASP A 220 3.77 -13.92 19.01
C ASP A 220 4.62 -14.44 20.14
N MET A 221 5.88 -14.76 19.87
CA MET A 221 6.83 -15.30 20.83
C MET A 221 8.02 -14.34 21.02
N PRO A 222 8.35 -13.93 22.25
CA PRO A 222 9.46 -13.00 22.51
C PRO A 222 10.86 -13.63 22.34
N GLU A 223 10.95 -14.92 22.21
CA GLU A 223 12.18 -15.67 21.97
C GLU A 223 11.87 -17.02 21.29
N ALA A 224 12.86 -17.55 20.59
CA ALA A 224 12.73 -18.85 19.97
C ALA A 224 12.52 -19.96 21.02
N GLY A 225 11.51 -20.80 20.84
CA GLY A 225 11.15 -21.83 21.79
C GLY A 225 10.22 -22.89 21.21
N ASN A 226 9.96 -23.94 21.99
CA ASN A 226 9.04 -24.98 21.61
C ASN A 226 7.60 -24.59 21.98
N LEU A 227 6.71 -24.59 20.99
CA LEU A 227 5.29 -24.36 21.17
C LEU A 227 4.53 -25.69 21.15
N SER A 228 3.63 -25.88 22.09
CA SER A 228 2.68 -27.00 22.08
C SER A 228 1.26 -26.49 22.11
N VAL A 229 0.48 -26.80 21.07
CA VAL A 229 -0.94 -26.46 20.98
C VAL A 229 -1.77 -27.71 21.30
N LYS A 230 -2.70 -27.59 22.23
CA LYS A 230 -3.67 -28.64 22.54
C LYS A 230 -5.07 -28.14 22.26
N VAL A 231 -5.81 -28.92 21.48
CA VAL A 231 -7.25 -28.71 21.31
C VAL A 231 -7.96 -29.55 22.38
N LEU A 232 -8.80 -28.91 23.16
CA LEU A 232 -9.61 -29.58 24.18
C LEU A 232 -11.06 -29.64 23.67
N ASP A 233 -11.66 -30.80 23.77
CA ASP A 233 -13.07 -31.03 23.43
C ASP A 233 -14.01 -30.44 24.49
#